data_4c383f6ea2786664a56ab94661b4983c
#
_entry.id   4c383f6ea2786664a56ab94661b4983c
#
_cell.length_a   1.000
_cell.length_b   1.000
_cell.length_c   1.000
_cell.angle_alpha   90.00
_cell.angle_beta   90.00
_cell.angle_gamma   90.00
#
_symmetry.space_group_name_H-M   'P 1'
#
loop_
_entity.id
_entity.type
_entity.pdbx_description
1 polymer ?
#
loop_
_entity_poly.entity_id
_entity_poly.type
_entity_poly.pdbx_seq_one_letter_code
_entity_poly.pdbx_strand_id
1 'polypeptide(L)'
;WKNNNEILFASSHGMPFPRMSDIYAVNLKGEFPTCFSFGMGSDIAFGNSSVILGKNTADPARWKRYKGGTAGEIWIDRKGNLDFKKLINLKGNLASPMAINNRVFFLSDHNGIGNLYSCTESGKGLKQHTNHNNYYARNASTDGKSIVYHSGADIWKYDVESSKTERINIDFRSPRIQKSRKY
;
A
#
# COMPACT_ATOMS: atom_id res chain seq x y z
N TRP A 1 -4.96 -1.53 -10.59
CA TRP A 1 -5.81 -2.28 -11.52
C TRP A 1 -6.66 -3.28 -10.76
N LYS A 2 -7.97 -3.33 -11.05
CA LYS A 2 -8.86 -4.37 -10.52
C LYS A 2 -8.80 -5.62 -11.41
N ASN A 3 -8.75 -5.38 -12.70
CA ASN A 3 -8.61 -6.39 -13.75
C ASN A 3 -8.08 -5.71 -15.03
N ASN A 4 -8.05 -6.44 -16.15
CA ASN A 4 -7.56 -5.90 -17.43
C ASN A 4 -8.41 -4.78 -18.03
N ASN A 5 -9.61 -4.52 -17.50
CA ASN A 5 -10.56 -3.56 -18.06
C ASN A 5 -10.93 -2.41 -17.11
N GLU A 6 -10.56 -2.51 -15.81
CA GLU A 6 -10.94 -1.55 -14.79
C GLU A 6 -9.73 -1.05 -13.99
N ILE A 7 -9.63 0.26 -13.87
CA ILE A 7 -8.68 0.97 -13.01
C ILE A 7 -9.40 1.40 -11.74
N LEU A 8 -8.76 1.20 -10.59
CA LEU A 8 -9.22 1.72 -9.31
C LEU A 8 -8.38 2.92 -8.91
N PHE A 9 -9.04 3.89 -8.28
CA PHE A 9 -8.36 5.05 -7.73
C PHE A 9 -9.09 5.58 -6.50
N ALA A 10 -8.36 6.23 -5.60
CA ALA A 10 -8.93 6.94 -4.49
C ALA A 10 -9.21 8.39 -4.91
N SER A 11 -10.37 8.92 -4.53
CA SER A 11 -10.75 10.31 -4.81
C SER A 11 -11.45 10.94 -3.64
N SER A 12 -11.16 12.22 -3.40
CA SER A 12 -11.87 13.06 -2.43
C SER A 12 -13.10 13.77 -3.03
N HIS A 13 -13.51 13.40 -4.25
CA HIS A 13 -14.69 13.98 -4.89
C HIS A 13 -15.93 13.77 -4.02
N GLY A 14 -16.66 14.86 -3.73
CA GLY A 14 -17.84 14.83 -2.87
C GLY A 14 -17.55 14.71 -1.37
N MET A 15 -16.29 14.62 -0.96
CA MET A 15 -15.91 14.55 0.45
C MET A 15 -15.79 15.94 1.09
N PRO A 16 -16.15 16.08 2.38
CA PRO A 16 -16.07 17.37 3.08
C PRO A 16 -14.63 17.84 3.30
N PHE A 17 -13.64 16.92 3.27
CA PHE A 17 -12.24 17.24 3.47
C PHE A 17 -11.34 16.54 2.45
N PRO A 18 -10.28 17.22 1.92
CA PRO A 18 -9.38 16.64 0.89
C PRO A 18 -8.63 15.37 1.30
N ARG A 19 -8.54 15.09 2.61
CA ARG A 19 -7.88 13.87 3.13
C ARG A 19 -8.81 12.66 3.26
N MET A 20 -10.11 12.89 3.09
CA MET A 20 -11.08 11.80 3.03
C MET A 20 -11.22 11.36 1.58
N SER A 21 -11.17 10.09 1.34
CA SER A 21 -11.32 9.54 0.00
C SER A 21 -12.16 8.28 0.01
N ASP A 22 -12.91 8.09 -1.07
CA ASP A 22 -13.56 6.83 -1.43
C ASP A 22 -12.83 6.18 -2.59
N ILE A 23 -13.08 4.89 -2.78
CA ILE A 23 -12.53 4.13 -3.90
C ILE A 23 -13.52 4.18 -5.07
N TYR A 24 -13.00 4.54 -6.22
CA TYR A 24 -13.72 4.58 -7.49
C TYR A 24 -13.14 3.58 -8.47
N ALA A 25 -13.98 3.11 -9.38
CA ALA A 25 -13.57 2.35 -10.55
C ALA A 25 -13.92 3.11 -11.82
N VAL A 26 -13.06 3.04 -12.82
CA VAL A 26 -13.32 3.48 -14.19
C VAL A 26 -12.90 2.38 -15.15
N ASN A 27 -13.73 2.13 -16.17
CA ASN A 27 -13.37 1.19 -17.22
C ASN A 27 -12.52 1.87 -18.30
N LEU A 28 -11.80 1.06 -19.08
CA LEU A 28 -10.94 1.58 -20.16
C LEU A 28 -11.71 2.17 -21.35
N LYS A 29 -13.03 2.03 -21.39
CA LYS A 29 -13.89 2.64 -22.44
C LYS A 29 -14.21 4.11 -22.17
N GLY A 30 -13.82 4.63 -20.99
CA GLY A 30 -14.02 6.03 -20.63
C GLY A 30 -15.40 6.37 -20.11
N GLU A 31 -16.12 5.41 -19.56
CA GLU A 31 -17.38 5.66 -18.85
C GLU A 31 -17.13 6.45 -17.54
N PHE A 32 -18.20 7.07 -17.03
CA PHE A 32 -18.07 7.79 -15.75
C PHE A 32 -17.63 6.86 -14.63
N PRO A 33 -16.71 7.31 -13.75
CA PRO A 33 -16.27 6.53 -12.61
C PRO A 33 -17.44 6.17 -11.68
N THR A 34 -17.45 4.93 -11.23
CA THR A 34 -18.42 4.42 -10.25
C THR A 34 -17.77 4.36 -8.87
N CYS A 35 -18.38 4.97 -7.86
CA CYS A 35 -17.94 4.88 -6.48
C CYS A 35 -18.30 3.51 -5.90
N PHE A 36 -17.33 2.87 -5.24
CA PHE A 36 -17.61 1.70 -4.42
C PHE A 36 -18.12 2.11 -3.04
N SER A 37 -19.20 1.47 -2.59
CA SER A 37 -19.79 1.73 -1.26
C SER A 37 -19.01 1.04 -0.13
N PHE A 38 -17.66 1.05 -0.17
CA PHE A 38 -16.81 0.45 0.86
C PHE A 38 -16.58 1.38 2.06
N GLY A 39 -17.04 2.62 1.97
CA GLY A 39 -16.68 3.69 2.90
C GLY A 39 -15.28 4.23 2.65
N MET A 40 -14.86 5.16 3.50
CA MET A 40 -13.57 5.84 3.32
C MET A 40 -12.39 4.88 3.26
N GLY A 41 -11.56 5.04 2.22
CA GLY A 41 -10.34 4.30 2.01
C GLY A 41 -9.42 5.02 1.04
N SER A 42 -8.12 4.80 1.19
CA SER A 42 -7.08 5.34 0.31
C SER A 42 -6.38 4.28 -0.53
N ASP A 43 -6.39 3.05 -0.07
CA ASP A 43 -5.82 1.90 -0.78
C ASP A 43 -6.81 0.74 -0.78
N ILE A 44 -6.74 -0.09 -1.81
CA ILE A 44 -7.55 -1.31 -1.92
C ILE A 44 -6.73 -2.44 -2.52
N ALA A 45 -6.95 -3.66 -2.03
CA ALA A 45 -6.45 -4.89 -2.62
C ALA A 45 -7.53 -5.97 -2.59
N PHE A 46 -7.46 -6.92 -3.50
CA PHE A 46 -8.39 -8.03 -3.58
C PHE A 46 -7.65 -9.35 -3.33
N GLY A 47 -8.11 -10.11 -2.35
CA GLY A 47 -7.77 -11.52 -2.18
C GLY A 47 -8.68 -12.42 -3.02
N ASN A 48 -8.64 -13.73 -2.79
CA ASN A 48 -9.47 -14.69 -3.54
C ASN A 48 -10.98 -14.43 -3.37
N SER A 49 -11.43 -14.16 -2.15
CA SER A 49 -12.82 -13.83 -1.82
C SER A 49 -12.94 -12.63 -0.88
N SER A 50 -11.81 -12.00 -0.54
CA SER A 50 -11.73 -10.89 0.40
C SER A 50 -11.46 -9.57 -0.30
N VAL A 51 -11.93 -8.49 0.33
CA VAL A 51 -11.58 -7.11 -0.03
C VAL A 51 -10.80 -6.51 1.13
N ILE A 52 -9.64 -5.95 0.84
CA ILE A 52 -8.75 -5.34 1.82
C ILE A 52 -8.73 -3.83 1.56
N LEU A 53 -9.05 -3.04 2.57
CA LEU A 53 -9.15 -1.60 2.48
C LEU A 53 -8.13 -0.94 3.42
N GLY A 54 -7.33 -0.02 2.88
CA GLY A 54 -6.44 0.83 3.65
C GLY A 54 -7.12 2.15 4.01
N LYS A 55 -7.19 2.46 5.31
CA LYS A 55 -7.66 3.74 5.83
C LYS A 55 -6.47 4.55 6.34
N ASN A 56 -6.36 5.81 5.95
CA ASN A 56 -5.22 6.68 6.29
C ASN A 56 -3.85 6.13 5.84
N THR A 57 -3.83 5.29 4.82
CA THR A 57 -2.63 4.56 4.37
C THR A 57 -1.88 5.27 3.23
N ALA A 58 -2.42 6.37 2.71
CA ALA A 58 -1.87 7.05 1.53
C ALA A 58 -0.50 7.70 1.78
N ASP A 59 -0.17 8.07 3.01
CA ASP A 59 1.11 8.71 3.33
C ASP A 59 1.64 8.30 4.72
N PRO A 60 1.99 7.03 4.93
CA PRO A 60 2.50 6.54 6.21
C PRO A 60 3.87 7.14 6.56
N ALA A 61 4.54 7.70 5.57
CA ALA A 61 5.87 8.24 5.72
C ALA A 61 5.89 9.68 6.24
N ARG A 62 4.82 10.43 6.06
CA ARG A 62 4.73 11.82 6.52
C ARG A 62 4.87 11.91 8.04
N TRP A 63 4.32 10.94 8.76
CA TRP A 63 4.21 10.91 10.21
C TRP A 63 4.89 9.67 10.78
N LYS A 64 6.20 9.58 10.65
CA LYS A 64 6.98 8.45 11.17
C LYS A 64 6.66 8.15 12.62
N ARG A 65 6.40 6.88 12.94
CA ARG A 65 6.06 6.39 14.29
C ARG A 65 4.82 7.06 14.88
N TYR A 66 3.95 7.57 14.04
CA TYR A 66 2.72 8.16 14.50
C TYR A 66 1.76 7.08 15.04
N LYS A 67 1.19 7.33 16.22
CA LYS A 67 0.31 6.39 16.93
C LYS A 67 -1.05 6.99 17.29
N GLY A 68 -1.38 8.15 16.71
CA GLY A 68 -2.63 8.85 16.94
C GLY A 68 -3.81 8.27 16.12
N GLY A 69 -4.97 8.87 16.27
CA GLY A 69 -6.23 8.40 15.70
C GLY A 69 -6.31 8.38 14.17
N THR A 70 -5.37 9.04 13.48
CA THR A 70 -5.27 9.02 12.01
C THR A 70 -4.11 8.16 11.50
N ALA A 71 -3.55 7.29 12.36
CA ALA A 71 -2.59 6.28 11.92
C ALA A 71 -3.19 5.37 10.86
N GLY A 72 -2.37 4.92 9.93
CA GLY A 72 -2.79 4.00 8.87
C GLY A 72 -3.31 2.68 9.43
N GLU A 73 -4.45 2.24 8.96
CA GLU A 73 -5.11 1.00 9.36
C GLU A 73 -5.49 0.16 8.15
N ILE A 74 -5.50 -1.15 8.33
CA ILE A 74 -5.97 -2.10 7.30
C ILE A 74 -7.23 -2.80 7.80
N TRP A 75 -8.26 -2.76 6.98
CA TRP A 75 -9.54 -3.39 7.20
C TRP A 75 -9.77 -4.47 6.15
N ILE A 76 -10.48 -5.52 6.50
CA ILE A 76 -10.77 -6.65 5.62
C ILE A 76 -12.24 -7.04 5.70
N ASP A 77 -12.85 -7.22 4.54
CA ASP A 77 -14.09 -7.96 4.35
C ASP A 77 -13.75 -9.32 3.73
N ARG A 78 -13.90 -10.40 4.49
CA ARG A 78 -13.50 -11.75 4.10
C ARG A 78 -14.45 -12.42 3.15
N LYS A 79 -15.66 -11.90 3.02
CA LYS A 79 -16.76 -12.54 2.27
C LYS A 79 -17.25 -11.71 1.09
N GLY A 80 -16.76 -10.49 0.94
CA GLY A 80 -17.24 -9.56 -0.09
C GLY A 80 -18.68 -9.07 0.15
N ASN A 81 -19.14 -9.02 1.42
CA ASN A 81 -20.49 -8.64 1.80
C ASN A 81 -20.57 -7.29 2.52
N LEU A 82 -19.50 -6.48 2.41
CA LEU A 82 -19.35 -5.16 3.01
C LEU A 82 -19.24 -5.16 4.56
N ASP A 83 -18.96 -6.30 5.19
CA ASP A 83 -18.70 -6.42 6.63
C ASP A 83 -17.20 -6.28 6.93
N PHE A 84 -16.68 -5.06 6.84
CA PHE A 84 -15.29 -4.76 7.09
C PHE A 84 -14.94 -4.80 8.58
N LYS A 85 -13.87 -5.52 8.91
CA LYS A 85 -13.28 -5.57 10.26
C LYS A 85 -11.82 -5.23 10.21
N LYS A 86 -11.30 -4.64 11.27
CA LYS A 86 -9.88 -4.35 11.37
C LYS A 86 -9.09 -5.65 11.26
N LEU A 87 -8.13 -5.70 10.32
CA LEU A 87 -7.34 -6.90 10.03
C LEU A 87 -6.42 -7.26 11.20
N ILE A 88 -5.68 -6.27 11.69
CA ILE A 88 -4.68 -6.45 12.75
C ILE A 88 -4.54 -5.14 13.53
N ASN A 89 -4.21 -5.25 14.82
CA ASN A 89 -3.99 -4.09 15.68
C ASN A 89 -2.49 -3.98 16.03
N LEU A 90 -1.80 -3.10 15.34
CA LEU A 90 -0.39 -2.76 15.59
C LEU A 90 -0.28 -1.30 16.02
N LYS A 91 0.62 -1.01 16.96
CA LYS A 91 0.86 0.36 17.45
C LYS A 91 1.82 1.10 16.51
N GLY A 92 1.34 1.52 15.35
CA GLY A 92 2.10 2.23 14.33
C GLY A 92 1.27 2.44 13.07
N ASN A 93 1.89 2.99 12.04
CA ASN A 93 1.26 3.13 10.73
C ASN A 93 1.29 1.82 9.95
N LEU A 94 0.21 1.54 9.24
CA LEU A 94 0.13 0.50 8.23
C LEU A 94 -0.12 1.15 6.88
N ALA A 95 0.48 0.60 5.81
CA ALA A 95 0.38 1.16 4.47
C ALA A 95 0.50 0.11 3.38
N SER A 96 0.09 0.48 2.16
CA SER A 96 0.25 -0.33 0.95
C SER A 96 -0.23 -1.78 1.14
N PRO A 97 -1.50 -2.02 1.49
CA PRO A 97 -2.01 -3.37 1.63
C PRO A 97 -1.98 -4.11 0.29
N MET A 98 -1.48 -5.34 0.28
CA MET A 98 -1.36 -6.20 -0.90
C MET A 98 -1.81 -7.61 -0.53
N ALA A 99 -2.64 -8.24 -1.37
CA ALA A 99 -3.07 -9.61 -1.19
C ALA A 99 -2.26 -10.55 -2.08
N ILE A 100 -1.55 -11.50 -1.47
CA ILE A 100 -0.74 -12.49 -2.20
C ILE A 100 -0.84 -13.84 -1.45
N ASN A 101 -1.20 -14.91 -2.17
CA ASN A 101 -1.21 -16.29 -1.64
C ASN A 101 -1.89 -16.43 -0.28
N ASN A 102 -3.12 -15.97 -0.13
CA ASN A 102 -3.92 -16.01 1.12
C ASN A 102 -3.28 -15.26 2.32
N ARG A 103 -2.35 -14.37 2.03
CA ARG A 103 -1.75 -13.46 3.02
C ARG A 103 -1.94 -12.00 2.59
N VAL A 104 -2.04 -11.15 3.59
CA VAL A 104 -2.04 -9.71 3.40
C VAL A 104 -0.66 -9.19 3.75
N PHE A 105 0.02 -8.66 2.75
CA PHE A 105 1.29 -7.95 2.91
C PHE A 105 1.03 -6.46 3.09
N PHE A 106 1.87 -5.80 3.86
CA PHE A 106 1.76 -4.36 4.14
C PHE A 106 3.07 -3.81 4.67
N LEU A 107 3.23 -2.50 4.58
CA LEU A 107 4.30 -1.78 5.26
C LEU A 107 3.84 -1.37 6.67
N SER A 108 4.73 -1.45 7.66
CA SER A 108 4.46 -0.95 9.00
C SER A 108 5.71 -0.47 9.71
N ASP A 109 5.54 0.54 10.56
CA ASP A 109 6.59 1.10 11.43
C ASP A 109 6.35 0.82 12.93
N HIS A 110 5.46 -0.14 13.25
CA HIS A 110 5.12 -0.47 14.64
C HIS A 110 6.33 -0.90 15.49
N ASN A 111 7.36 -1.43 14.83
CA ASN A 111 8.63 -1.84 15.46
C ASN A 111 9.79 -0.87 15.18
N GLY A 112 9.49 0.40 14.89
CA GLY A 112 10.47 1.47 14.70
C GLY A 112 10.53 2.00 13.27
N ILE A 113 11.30 1.38 12.37
CA ILE A 113 11.43 1.79 10.98
C ILE A 113 10.44 1.01 10.12
N GLY A 114 9.86 1.68 9.12
CA GLY A 114 8.92 1.06 8.20
C GLY A 114 9.56 -0.08 7.41
N ASN A 115 9.02 -1.27 7.58
CA ASN A 115 9.45 -2.51 6.94
C ASN A 115 8.25 -3.26 6.34
N LEU A 116 8.55 -4.27 5.52
CA LEU A 116 7.53 -5.15 4.92
C LEU A 116 7.15 -6.25 5.91
N TYR A 117 5.85 -6.39 6.12
CA TYR A 117 5.23 -7.42 6.96
C TYR A 117 4.13 -8.15 6.20
N SER A 118 3.71 -9.30 6.71
CA SER A 118 2.48 -9.94 6.30
C SER A 118 1.80 -10.64 7.48
N CYS A 119 0.49 -10.84 7.36
CA CYS A 119 -0.29 -11.73 8.20
C CYS A 119 -1.28 -12.54 7.34
N THR A 120 -1.93 -13.54 7.93
CA THR A 120 -3.06 -14.21 7.28
C THR A 120 -4.26 -13.26 7.20
N GLU A 121 -5.26 -13.57 6.37
CA GLU A 121 -6.53 -12.82 6.32
C GLU A 121 -7.31 -12.83 7.64
N SER A 122 -6.98 -13.74 8.57
CA SER A 122 -7.51 -13.72 9.94
C SER A 122 -6.75 -12.79 10.90
N GLY A 123 -5.71 -12.09 10.41
CA GLY A 123 -4.85 -11.21 11.21
C GLY A 123 -3.82 -11.94 12.07
N LYS A 124 -3.68 -13.27 11.90
CA LYS A 124 -2.74 -14.10 12.66
C LYS A 124 -1.43 -14.32 11.88
N GLY A 125 -0.42 -14.86 12.55
CA GLY A 125 0.85 -15.23 11.91
C GLY A 125 1.58 -14.02 11.31
N LEU A 126 1.68 -12.93 12.07
CA LEU A 126 2.49 -11.75 11.70
C LEU A 126 3.92 -12.18 11.43
N LYS A 127 4.44 -11.82 10.25
CA LYS A 127 5.80 -12.11 9.83
C LYS A 127 6.44 -10.84 9.27
N GLN A 128 7.66 -10.52 9.70
CA GLN A 128 8.51 -9.49 9.12
C GLN A 128 9.32 -10.08 7.96
N HIS A 129 9.43 -9.35 6.87
CA HIS A 129 10.11 -9.82 5.63
C HIS A 129 11.36 -9.03 5.31
N THR A 130 11.47 -7.79 5.80
CA THR A 130 12.63 -6.92 5.56
C THR A 130 13.16 -6.33 6.87
N ASN A 131 14.45 -5.97 6.90
CA ASN A 131 15.14 -5.46 8.09
C ASN A 131 15.87 -4.15 7.78
N HIS A 132 15.18 -3.19 7.17
CA HIS A 132 15.74 -1.85 7.02
C HIS A 132 15.88 -1.18 8.39
N ASN A 133 17.02 -0.56 8.65
CA ASN A 133 17.34 0.09 9.91
C ASN A 133 17.67 1.59 9.79
N ASN A 134 17.86 2.09 8.56
CA ASN A 134 18.20 3.49 8.30
C ASN A 134 17.04 4.25 7.64
N TYR A 135 16.39 3.65 6.64
CA TYR A 135 15.34 4.28 5.85
C TYR A 135 14.08 3.44 5.84
N TYR A 136 12.94 4.12 5.82
CA TYR A 136 11.61 3.51 5.73
C TYR A 136 11.41 2.85 4.37
N ALA A 137 10.90 1.63 4.35
CA ALA A 137 10.28 1.07 3.17
C ALA A 137 8.97 1.82 2.88
N ARG A 138 8.73 2.22 1.63
CA ARG A 138 7.61 3.06 1.20
C ARG A 138 7.08 2.67 -0.16
N ASN A 139 5.80 3.02 -0.41
CA ASN A 139 5.15 2.90 -1.72
C ASN A 139 5.30 1.50 -2.33
N ALA A 140 5.00 0.49 -1.51
CA ALA A 140 5.06 -0.88 -1.98
C ALA A 140 3.93 -1.17 -2.97
N SER A 141 4.26 -1.93 -4.02
CA SER A 141 3.31 -2.47 -4.99
C SER A 141 3.72 -3.88 -5.41
N THR A 142 2.79 -4.64 -5.99
CA THR A 142 3.02 -6.04 -6.32
C THR A 142 2.40 -6.43 -7.65
N ASP A 143 3.01 -7.42 -8.31
CA ASP A 143 2.46 -8.18 -9.44
C ASP A 143 1.85 -9.53 -9.01
N GLY A 144 1.75 -9.79 -7.70
CA GLY A 144 1.30 -11.06 -7.12
C GLY A 144 2.43 -12.07 -6.85
N LYS A 145 3.66 -11.83 -7.32
CA LYS A 145 4.83 -12.69 -7.13
C LYS A 145 5.97 -11.96 -6.42
N SER A 146 6.16 -10.71 -6.80
CA SER A 146 7.18 -9.85 -6.23
C SER A 146 6.53 -8.61 -5.62
N ILE A 147 7.19 -8.04 -4.63
CA ILE A 147 6.82 -6.74 -4.05
C ILE A 147 7.98 -5.78 -4.30
N VAL A 148 7.70 -4.68 -4.99
CA VAL A 148 8.67 -3.61 -5.20
C VAL A 148 8.34 -2.42 -4.31
N TYR A 149 9.35 -1.80 -3.75
CA TYR A 149 9.21 -0.64 -2.87
C TYR A 149 10.50 0.18 -2.91
N HIS A 150 10.49 1.41 -2.41
CA HIS A 150 11.72 2.16 -2.23
C HIS A 150 12.10 2.29 -0.76
N SER A 151 13.40 2.32 -0.48
CA SER A 151 13.96 2.62 0.83
C SER A 151 15.25 3.44 0.65
N GLY A 152 15.28 4.63 1.25
CA GLY A 152 16.31 5.63 0.95
C GLY A 152 16.15 6.16 -0.47
N ALA A 153 17.23 6.15 -1.24
CA ALA A 153 17.25 6.52 -2.65
C ALA A 153 17.22 5.29 -3.59
N ASP A 154 17.05 4.10 -3.05
CA ASP A 154 17.12 2.84 -3.77
C ASP A 154 15.74 2.23 -3.99
N ILE A 155 15.59 1.47 -5.08
CA ILE A 155 14.45 0.58 -5.33
C ILE A 155 14.85 -0.84 -4.91
N TRP A 156 13.93 -1.48 -4.21
CA TRP A 156 14.09 -2.82 -3.67
C TRP A 156 12.99 -3.74 -4.19
N LYS A 157 13.34 -5.01 -4.37
CA LYS A 157 12.42 -6.08 -4.72
C LYS A 157 12.48 -7.16 -3.65
N TYR A 158 11.33 -7.57 -3.17
CA TYR A 158 11.14 -8.75 -2.34
C TYR A 158 10.44 -9.82 -3.17
N ASP A 159 11.05 -10.97 -3.33
CA ASP A 159 10.48 -12.14 -3.98
C ASP A 159 9.73 -12.98 -2.95
N VAL A 160 8.43 -13.21 -3.19
CA VAL A 160 7.53 -13.82 -2.21
C VAL A 160 7.81 -15.31 -2.04
N GLU A 161 8.19 -16.01 -3.12
CA GLU A 161 8.46 -17.44 -3.12
C GLU A 161 9.78 -17.76 -2.40
N SER A 162 10.86 -17.13 -2.82
CA SER A 162 12.17 -17.34 -2.23
C SER A 162 12.41 -16.61 -0.93
N SER A 163 11.53 -15.67 -0.55
CA SER A 163 11.68 -14.77 0.59
C SER A 163 12.98 -13.95 0.56
N LYS A 164 13.52 -13.66 -0.62
CA LYS A 164 14.74 -12.87 -0.80
C LYS A 164 14.43 -11.42 -1.09
N THR A 165 15.24 -10.54 -0.52
CA THR A 165 15.22 -9.10 -0.77
C THR A 165 16.49 -8.71 -1.51
N GLU A 166 16.34 -8.00 -2.62
CA GLU A 166 17.46 -7.49 -3.40
C GLU A 166 17.27 -6.02 -3.74
N ARG A 167 18.37 -5.27 -3.83
CA ARG A 167 18.38 -3.92 -4.35
C ARG A 167 18.44 -3.98 -5.87
N ILE A 168 17.57 -3.23 -6.53
CA ILE A 168 17.60 -3.09 -7.98
C ILE A 168 18.69 -2.09 -8.35
N ASN A 169 19.67 -2.53 -9.12
CA ASN A 169 20.72 -1.65 -9.61
C ASN A 169 20.21 -0.85 -10.82
N ILE A 170 20.16 0.48 -10.68
CA ILE A 170 19.74 1.38 -11.75
C ILE A 170 20.92 2.25 -12.17
N ASP A 171 21.42 2.06 -13.40
CA ASP A 171 22.41 2.95 -13.99
C ASP A 171 21.70 4.15 -14.63
N PHE A 172 21.44 5.17 -13.80
CA PHE A 172 20.79 6.40 -14.26
C PHE A 172 21.83 7.46 -14.64
N ARG A 173 21.94 7.72 -15.94
CA ARG A 173 22.81 8.77 -16.51
C ARG A 173 21.98 10.00 -16.86
N SER A 174 21.84 10.91 -15.90
CA SER A 174 21.23 12.21 -16.16
C SER A 174 22.19 13.13 -16.94
N PRO A 175 21.76 13.80 -18.01
CA PRO A 175 22.56 14.83 -18.68
C PRO A 175 22.79 16.05 -17.79
N ARG A 176 22.18 16.13 -16.59
CA ARG A 176 22.33 17.19 -15.58
C ARG A 176 22.13 18.60 -16.14
N ILE A 177 21.26 18.77 -17.14
CA ILE A 177 20.96 20.05 -17.80
C ILE A 177 20.61 21.16 -16.79
N GLN A 178 19.98 20.78 -15.69
CA GLN A 178 19.60 21.70 -14.60
C GLN A 178 20.82 22.31 -13.84
N LYS A 179 22.01 21.70 -13.96
CA LYS A 179 23.25 22.26 -13.40
C LYS A 179 23.86 23.33 -14.28
N SER A 180 23.51 23.39 -15.56
CA SER A 180 23.95 24.40 -16.48
C SER A 180 23.10 25.65 -16.29
N ARG A 181 23.59 26.60 -15.51
CA ARG A 181 22.97 27.92 -15.41
C ARG A 181 23.04 28.60 -16.77
N LYS A 182 21.89 28.93 -17.34
CA LYS A 182 21.79 29.90 -18.43
C LYS A 182 21.68 31.28 -17.80
N TYR A 183 22.68 32.14 -18.03
CA TYR A 183 22.63 33.57 -17.72
C TYR A 183 22.01 34.28 -18.90
#